data_56b06529383d943265f98cb434c8319d
#
_entry.id   56b06529383d943265f98cb434c8319d
#
_cell.length_a   1.000
_cell.length_b   1.000
_cell.length_c   1.000
_cell.angle_alpha   90.00
_cell.angle_beta   90.00
_cell.angle_gamma   90.00
#
_symmetry.space_group_name_H-M   'P 1'
#
loop_
_entity.id
_entity.type
_entity.pdbx_description
1 polymer ?
#
loop_
_entity_poly.entity_id
_entity_poly.type
_entity_poly.pdbx_seq_one_letter_code
_entity_poly.pdbx_strand_id
1 'polypeptide(L)'
;MKKLLCLLLALMMLLTGCGTVTPDVTVPTDQVTTLPAEVIATDPTQEQTDPPLSHIDPTQEQTDPPTTKPLPTLPPATEPPTEAPTQPATQPPTTIPTEPIQIPTEPIQIPTEPVTQPPTEPPTQPPTEPTVSGNFQVHFIDVGQADAILVLCDGKSMLIDGGNADDSNLMYTYLKKQGITHLDYVIGTHAHEDHIGGIPGALNYATVSRVYCASTSYTTKAFNNFVKAVNNRGTSIVVPSVGDRFSLGSADCKILAVNTDKEDLNNTSIVMRVVYGNTSFLFTGDAEREVEEVLLNKGVELRSTVLKVGHHGSSSSTTYRWLREINPEYGVICVGSDNTYGHPTQAVLSRLRDADVTTFRTDLHGDVICTSDGKTVTFTTSKNTNSDAFGGIGSNSTQNNSTTSYVLNTSSKKFHNPSCSGVDDIKASNRQNYTGTREELIQKGYVPCKTCNP
;
A
#
# COMPACT_ATOMS: atom_id res chain seq x y z
N MET A 1 -44.96 -31.90 -40.10
CA MET A 1 -44.68 -32.76 -41.28
C MET A 1 -43.49 -32.19 -42.02
N LYS A 2 -42.57 -33.09 -42.29
CA LYS A 2 -41.41 -33.01 -43.19
C LYS A 2 -40.24 -32.13 -42.69
N LYS A 3 -39.24 -32.67 -42.06
CA LYS A 3 -38.12 -33.54 -42.48
C LYS A 3 -36.97 -32.68 -42.94
N LEU A 4 -35.87 -32.67 -42.18
CA LEU A 4 -34.76 -33.62 -42.10
C LEU A 4 -33.93 -33.66 -43.40
N LEU A 5 -32.65 -33.62 -43.24
CA LEU A 5 -31.58 -34.07 -44.14
C LEU A 5 -30.73 -32.96 -44.78
N CYS A 6 -29.52 -32.76 -44.28
CA CYS A 6 -28.28 -33.16 -44.93
C CYS A 6 -27.12 -33.12 -43.95
N LEU A 7 -26.85 -34.27 -43.48
CA LEU A 7 -25.63 -34.70 -42.81
C LEU A 7 -24.78 -35.42 -43.87
N LEU A 8 -23.44 -35.38 -43.72
CA LEU A 8 -22.47 -36.25 -44.31
C LEU A 8 -22.04 -36.08 -45.79
N LEU A 9 -20.84 -35.54 -45.91
CA LEU A 9 -19.82 -36.08 -46.82
C LEU A 9 -18.43 -35.70 -46.27
N ALA A 10 -18.01 -36.54 -45.33
CA ALA A 10 -16.62 -36.74 -44.99
C ALA A 10 -16.32 -38.20 -45.26
N LEU A 11 -15.12 -38.44 -45.68
CA LEU A 11 -14.41 -39.72 -45.58
C LEU A 11 -14.32 -40.52 -46.88
N MET A 12 -13.09 -40.88 -47.10
CA MET A 12 -12.50 -41.88 -47.99
C MET A 12 -11.92 -41.35 -49.31
N MET A 13 -10.60 -41.27 -49.34
CA MET A 13 -9.81 -42.15 -50.19
C MET A 13 -8.45 -42.43 -49.58
N LEU A 14 -8.25 -43.67 -49.35
CA LEU A 14 -7.08 -44.39 -48.89
C LEU A 14 -6.13 -44.69 -50.07
N LEU A 15 -4.83 -44.65 -49.74
CA LEU A 15 -3.78 -45.57 -50.20
C LEU A 15 -3.47 -45.66 -51.71
N THR A 16 -2.27 -45.19 -52.06
CA THR A 16 -1.21 -46.03 -52.64
C THR A 16 -0.04 -45.15 -53.10
N GLY A 17 1.18 -45.65 -52.94
CA GLY A 17 2.33 -45.17 -53.71
C GLY A 17 3.59 -44.88 -52.88
N CYS A 18 4.33 -45.93 -52.60
CA CYS A 18 5.74 -45.94 -52.22
C CYS A 18 6.58 -45.24 -53.31
N GLY A 19 7.47 -44.33 -52.94
CA GLY A 19 8.43 -43.73 -53.86
C GLY A 19 9.44 -42.86 -53.08
N THR A 20 10.56 -43.47 -52.70
CA THR A 20 11.73 -42.80 -52.14
C THR A 20 12.42 -41.97 -53.25
N VAL A 21 12.43 -40.65 -53.06
CA VAL A 21 13.36 -39.77 -53.79
C VAL A 21 14.00 -38.83 -52.78
N THR A 22 15.27 -39.04 -52.50
CA THR A 22 16.13 -38.11 -51.78
C THR A 22 16.58 -37.03 -52.77
N PRO A 23 16.40 -35.73 -52.49
CA PRO A 23 17.18 -34.71 -53.15
C PRO A 23 18.44 -34.44 -52.36
N ASP A 24 19.54 -34.72 -53.04
CA ASP A 24 20.90 -34.32 -52.77
C ASP A 24 20.93 -32.78 -52.84
N VAL A 25 21.13 -32.07 -51.71
CA VAL A 25 21.42 -30.64 -51.69
C VAL A 25 22.89 -30.47 -51.37
N THR A 26 23.66 -30.36 -52.41
CA THR A 26 25.05 -29.86 -52.39
C THR A 26 25.09 -28.40 -51.89
N VAL A 27 25.72 -28.23 -50.75
CA VAL A 27 26.08 -26.90 -50.21
C VAL A 27 27.28 -26.36 -50.99
N PRO A 28 27.23 -25.16 -51.55
CA PRO A 28 28.42 -24.54 -52.09
C PRO A 28 29.29 -24.02 -50.91
N THR A 29 30.50 -24.54 -50.85
CA THR A 29 31.60 -23.97 -50.06
C THR A 29 32.06 -22.66 -50.69
N ASP A 30 31.67 -21.53 -50.17
CA ASP A 30 32.24 -20.26 -50.52
C ASP A 30 33.31 -19.85 -49.50
N GLN A 31 34.38 -19.49 -50.07
CA GLN A 31 35.71 -19.05 -49.68
C GLN A 31 35.78 -18.21 -48.40
N VAL A 32 36.55 -18.68 -47.45
CA VAL A 32 37.11 -17.90 -46.35
C VAL A 32 38.18 -16.97 -46.91
N THR A 33 37.87 -15.70 -47.06
CA THR A 33 38.84 -14.66 -47.32
C THR A 33 39.47 -14.22 -46.00
N THR A 34 40.68 -14.64 -45.76
CA THR A 34 41.51 -14.17 -44.64
C THR A 34 41.95 -12.74 -44.89
N LEU A 35 41.54 -11.82 -44.01
CA LEU A 35 42.13 -10.49 -43.87
C LEU A 35 43.41 -10.59 -43.04
N PRO A 36 44.47 -9.82 -43.36
CA PRO A 36 45.74 -9.91 -42.66
C PRO A 36 45.67 -9.29 -41.25
N ALA A 37 46.33 -9.94 -40.31
CA ALA A 37 46.51 -9.47 -38.94
C ALA A 37 47.35 -8.17 -38.94
N GLU A 38 46.80 -7.08 -38.49
CA GLU A 38 47.53 -5.90 -38.07
C GLU A 38 48.23 -6.17 -36.73
N VAL A 39 49.52 -6.01 -36.73
CA VAL A 39 50.40 -6.09 -35.57
C VAL A 39 50.17 -4.84 -34.72
N ILE A 40 49.49 -4.99 -33.59
CA ILE A 40 49.47 -3.92 -32.57
C ILE A 40 50.74 -4.08 -31.73
N ALA A 41 51.60 -3.08 -31.80
CA ALA A 41 52.79 -2.93 -31.00
C ALA A 41 52.38 -2.80 -29.50
N THR A 42 53.00 -3.62 -28.68
CA THR A 42 52.98 -3.53 -27.22
C THR A 42 53.84 -2.36 -26.78
N ASP A 43 53.25 -1.39 -26.11
CA ASP A 43 53.96 -0.33 -25.40
C ASP A 43 54.14 -0.76 -23.93
N PRO A 44 55.34 -0.53 -23.34
CA PRO A 44 55.70 -1.13 -22.05
C PRO A 44 55.16 -0.34 -20.86
N THR A 45 54.61 -1.10 -19.90
CA THR A 45 54.55 -0.87 -18.45
C THR A 45 55.03 0.48 -17.94
N GLN A 46 54.11 1.30 -17.44
CA GLN A 46 54.43 2.21 -16.35
C GLN A 46 53.79 1.67 -15.07
N GLU A 47 54.67 1.19 -14.24
CA GLU A 47 54.46 0.78 -12.85
C GLU A 47 54.26 2.09 -12.04
N GLN A 48 53.01 2.35 -11.60
CA GLN A 48 52.72 3.45 -10.70
C GLN A 48 52.79 2.91 -9.29
N THR A 49 53.91 3.16 -8.64
CA THR A 49 54.17 2.82 -7.22
C THR A 49 53.33 3.72 -6.31
N ASP A 50 52.52 3.09 -5.46
CA ASP A 50 51.86 3.74 -4.33
C ASP A 50 52.90 4.27 -3.33
N PRO A 51 52.71 5.47 -2.75
CA PRO A 51 53.57 5.97 -1.69
C PRO A 51 53.32 5.20 -0.37
N PRO A 52 54.35 5.00 0.45
CA PRO A 52 54.26 4.20 1.66
C PRO A 52 53.42 4.87 2.74
N LEU A 53 52.60 4.06 3.40
CA LEU A 53 51.86 4.41 4.64
C LEU A 53 52.86 4.85 5.71
N SER A 54 52.85 6.13 6.08
CA SER A 54 53.56 6.64 7.24
C SER A 54 52.86 6.24 8.50
N HIS A 55 53.56 5.50 9.38
CA HIS A 55 53.23 5.25 10.75
C HIS A 55 52.96 6.59 11.49
N ILE A 56 51.80 6.75 12.10
CA ILE A 56 51.54 7.81 13.05
C ILE A 56 51.60 7.21 14.45
N ASP A 57 52.57 7.72 15.21
CA ASP A 57 52.83 7.47 16.62
C ASP A 57 51.67 8.02 17.51
N PRO A 58 51.12 7.26 18.46
CA PRO A 58 50.03 7.73 19.34
C PRO A 58 50.58 8.35 20.61
N THR A 59 51.17 9.52 20.55
CA THR A 59 51.42 10.38 21.72
C THR A 59 51.62 11.83 21.25
N GLN A 60 50.56 12.62 21.38
CA GLN A 60 50.65 14.01 21.91
C GLN A 60 49.27 14.69 21.90
N GLU A 61 48.90 15.06 23.08
CA GLU A 61 48.41 16.37 23.53
C GLU A 61 47.00 16.80 23.22
N GLN A 62 46.25 16.80 24.25
CA GLN A 62 44.99 17.46 24.53
C GLN A 62 45.09 18.96 24.16
N THR A 63 44.31 19.39 23.18
CA THR A 63 44.00 20.82 22.98
C THR A 63 42.49 21.04 23.08
N ASP A 64 42.13 22.08 23.79
CA ASP A 64 40.81 22.53 24.20
C ASP A 64 39.76 22.55 23.08
N PRO A 65 38.46 22.40 23.43
CA PRO A 65 37.38 22.51 22.45
C PRO A 65 37.20 23.96 21.97
N PRO A 66 36.82 24.19 20.71
CA PRO A 66 36.59 25.54 20.16
C PRO A 66 35.38 26.16 20.85
N THR A 67 35.63 27.38 21.34
CA THR A 67 34.65 28.31 21.90
C THR A 67 33.52 28.54 20.91
N THR A 68 32.31 28.14 21.28
CA THR A 68 31.07 28.49 20.60
C THR A 68 30.80 29.96 20.70
N LYS A 69 30.72 30.65 19.54
CA LYS A 69 30.18 31.99 19.44
C LYS A 69 28.72 32.01 19.90
N PRO A 70 28.30 32.98 20.73
CA PRO A 70 26.89 33.08 21.12
C PRO A 70 26.03 33.48 19.92
N LEU A 71 24.91 32.75 19.77
CA LEU A 71 23.83 33.02 18.83
C LEU A 71 23.22 34.40 19.18
N PRO A 72 22.88 35.26 18.20
CA PRO A 72 22.22 36.54 18.49
C PRO A 72 20.84 36.27 19.12
N THR A 73 20.64 36.87 20.29
CA THR A 73 19.35 36.95 20.97
C THR A 73 18.36 37.78 20.15
N LEU A 74 17.23 37.15 19.80
CA LEU A 74 16.07 37.87 19.26
C LEU A 74 15.50 38.82 20.31
N PRO A 75 15.05 40.02 19.91
CA PRO A 75 14.39 40.96 20.83
C PRO A 75 13.04 40.37 21.29
N PRO A 76 12.59 40.70 22.52
CA PRO A 76 11.33 40.17 23.03
C PRO A 76 10.15 40.70 22.22
N ALA A 77 9.22 39.77 21.94
CA ALA A 77 7.97 40.07 21.27
C ALA A 77 7.17 41.08 22.09
N THR A 78 6.81 42.19 21.47
CA THR A 78 5.85 43.18 22.01
C THR A 78 4.47 42.52 22.05
N GLU A 79 3.87 42.51 23.23
CA GLU A 79 2.48 42.10 23.43
C GLU A 79 1.52 42.98 22.60
N PRO A 80 0.49 42.40 21.97
CA PRO A 80 -0.56 43.20 21.33
C PRO A 80 -1.45 43.84 22.42
N PRO A 81 -1.98 45.07 22.19
CA PRO A 81 -2.83 45.75 23.16
C PRO A 81 -4.14 44.99 23.38
N THR A 82 -4.47 44.83 24.66
CA THR A 82 -5.73 44.25 25.14
C THR A 82 -6.88 45.22 24.81
N GLU A 83 -7.72 44.88 23.83
CA GLU A 83 -9.01 45.55 23.65
C GLU A 83 -10.01 45.02 24.68
N ALA A 84 -10.64 45.96 25.39
CA ALA A 84 -11.69 45.72 26.37
C ALA A 84 -12.96 45.16 25.67
N PRO A 85 -13.70 44.24 26.29
CA PRO A 85 -14.92 43.72 25.73
C PRO A 85 -16.05 44.77 25.78
N THR A 86 -16.54 45.16 24.59
CA THR A 86 -17.75 45.94 24.44
C THR A 86 -18.96 45.03 24.68
N GLN A 87 -19.75 45.37 25.69
CA GLN A 87 -21.04 44.70 25.98
C GLN A 87 -22.02 44.87 24.81
N PRO A 88 -22.74 43.84 24.40
CA PRO A 88 -23.88 44.03 23.52
C PRO A 88 -25.06 44.56 24.31
N ALA A 89 -25.69 45.59 23.78
CA ALA A 89 -26.92 46.17 24.31
C ALA A 89 -28.07 45.16 24.35
N THR A 90 -28.64 45.01 25.52
CA THR A 90 -29.89 44.28 25.76
C THR A 90 -31.04 45.02 25.11
N GLN A 91 -31.71 44.40 24.12
CA GLN A 91 -33.02 44.80 23.66
C GLN A 91 -34.06 44.16 24.56
N PRO A 92 -35.18 44.85 24.93
CA PRO A 92 -36.24 44.33 25.74
C PRO A 92 -37.12 43.33 24.95
N PRO A 93 -37.76 42.34 25.59
CA PRO A 93 -38.55 41.33 24.91
C PRO A 93 -39.82 41.95 24.37
N THR A 94 -40.06 41.70 23.07
CA THR A 94 -41.31 41.98 22.36
C THR A 94 -42.38 41.03 22.87
N THR A 95 -43.42 41.54 23.52
CA THR A 95 -44.63 40.81 23.93
C THR A 95 -45.39 40.31 22.70
N ILE A 96 -45.59 39.03 22.62
CA ILE A 96 -46.48 38.38 21.65
C ILE A 96 -47.88 38.51 22.19
N PRO A 97 -48.86 39.02 21.40
CA PRO A 97 -50.26 39.03 21.81
C PRO A 97 -50.83 37.61 21.77
N THR A 98 -51.38 37.20 22.90
CA THR A 98 -52.13 35.94 23.03
C THR A 98 -53.54 36.20 22.59
N GLU A 99 -53.93 35.88 21.37
CA GLU A 99 -55.32 35.71 20.98
C GLU A 99 -55.73 34.23 21.18
N PRO A 100 -56.90 33.96 21.73
CA PRO A 100 -57.37 32.59 21.94
C PRO A 100 -57.85 32.00 20.60
N ILE A 101 -57.24 30.88 20.21
CA ILE A 101 -57.66 30.09 19.06
C ILE A 101 -58.99 29.45 19.42
N GLN A 102 -60.05 29.87 18.77
CA GLN A 102 -61.35 29.18 18.80
C GLN A 102 -61.26 27.92 17.93
N ILE A 103 -61.47 26.78 18.56
CA ILE A 103 -61.55 25.49 17.88
C ILE A 103 -63.01 25.36 17.41
N PRO A 104 -63.27 25.19 16.09
CA PRO A 104 -64.62 24.88 15.62
C PRO A 104 -64.97 23.44 16.01
N THR A 105 -66.03 23.29 16.78
CA THR A 105 -66.71 22.01 17.08
C THR A 105 -67.72 21.72 15.98
N GLU A 106 -67.28 21.17 14.85
CA GLU A 106 -68.18 20.45 13.96
C GLU A 106 -67.74 18.98 13.86
N PRO A 107 -68.65 18.02 13.88
CA PRO A 107 -68.31 16.62 13.78
C PRO A 107 -67.92 16.27 12.36
N ILE A 108 -66.68 15.85 12.20
CA ILE A 108 -66.15 15.34 10.93
C ILE A 108 -66.86 14.00 10.66
N GLN A 109 -67.72 13.99 9.64
CA GLN A 109 -68.20 12.75 9.07
C GLN A 109 -67.08 12.09 8.26
N ILE A 110 -66.62 10.94 8.75
CA ILE A 110 -65.64 10.10 8.05
C ILE A 110 -66.41 9.31 6.98
N PRO A 111 -66.09 9.47 5.70
CA PRO A 111 -66.59 8.57 4.67
C PRO A 111 -65.94 7.18 4.88
N THR A 112 -66.75 6.18 5.10
CA THR A 112 -66.31 4.77 5.04
C THR A 112 -66.16 4.35 3.60
N GLU A 113 -64.99 4.57 3.01
CA GLU A 113 -64.61 3.86 1.79
C GLU A 113 -64.06 2.47 2.15
N PRO A 114 -64.32 1.46 1.31
CA PRO A 114 -63.83 0.10 1.57
C PRO A 114 -62.30 0.06 1.51
N VAL A 115 -61.68 -0.47 2.56
CA VAL A 115 -60.26 -0.72 2.67
C VAL A 115 -59.86 -1.70 1.55
N THR A 116 -59.31 -1.17 0.45
CA THR A 116 -58.55 -1.96 -0.52
C THR A 116 -57.25 -2.35 0.15
N GLN A 117 -56.99 -3.66 0.27
CA GLN A 117 -55.73 -4.20 0.76
C GLN A 117 -54.58 -3.57 -0.03
N PRO A 118 -53.44 -3.16 0.64
CA PRO A 118 -52.27 -2.71 -0.05
C PRO A 118 -51.77 -3.82 -0.99
N PRO A 119 -51.26 -3.47 -2.19
CA PRO A 119 -50.66 -4.45 -3.08
C PRO A 119 -49.55 -5.19 -2.32
N THR A 120 -49.64 -6.50 -2.28
CA THR A 120 -48.56 -7.37 -1.77
C THR A 120 -47.34 -7.12 -2.70
N GLU A 121 -46.29 -6.47 -2.16
CA GLU A 121 -45.04 -6.38 -2.86
C GLU A 121 -44.56 -7.78 -3.26
N PRO A 122 -44.10 -7.99 -4.51
CA PRO A 122 -43.53 -9.26 -4.88
C PRO A 122 -42.33 -9.54 -3.96
N PRO A 123 -42.06 -10.81 -3.58
CA PRO A 123 -40.96 -11.14 -2.69
C PRO A 123 -39.68 -10.58 -3.29
N THR A 124 -39.03 -9.68 -2.52
CA THR A 124 -37.70 -9.17 -2.84
C THR A 124 -36.78 -10.39 -2.95
N GLN A 125 -36.30 -10.68 -4.16
CA GLN A 125 -35.27 -11.69 -4.34
C GLN A 125 -34.09 -11.35 -3.43
N PRO A 126 -33.50 -12.32 -2.72
CA PRO A 126 -32.27 -12.06 -2.00
C PRO A 126 -31.24 -11.46 -2.97
N PRO A 127 -30.38 -10.53 -2.50
CA PRO A 127 -29.36 -9.97 -3.35
C PRO A 127 -28.60 -11.09 -4.01
N THR A 128 -28.58 -11.11 -5.34
CA THR A 128 -27.79 -12.09 -6.10
C THR A 128 -26.33 -11.80 -5.77
N GLU A 129 -25.63 -12.77 -5.18
CA GLU A 129 -24.19 -12.64 -4.97
C GLU A 129 -23.53 -12.27 -6.31
N PRO A 130 -22.60 -11.33 -6.33
CA PRO A 130 -21.91 -10.97 -7.56
C PRO A 130 -21.20 -12.21 -8.11
N THR A 131 -21.65 -12.70 -9.26
CA THR A 131 -20.98 -13.77 -9.98
C THR A 131 -19.75 -13.18 -10.67
N VAL A 132 -18.59 -13.33 -10.04
CA VAL A 132 -17.31 -12.97 -10.64
C VAL A 132 -16.83 -14.14 -11.47
N SER A 133 -16.65 -13.97 -12.76
CA SER A 133 -16.25 -15.02 -13.72
C SER A 133 -14.82 -14.84 -14.22
N GLY A 134 -13.93 -14.27 -13.44
CA GLY A 134 -12.57 -13.95 -13.86
C GLY A 134 -11.49 -14.38 -12.86
N ASN A 135 -10.24 -14.20 -13.26
CA ASN A 135 -9.10 -14.37 -12.39
C ASN A 135 -8.62 -13.00 -11.91
N PHE A 136 -8.57 -12.82 -10.58
CA PHE A 136 -7.98 -11.64 -9.97
C PHE A 136 -6.68 -12.03 -9.27
N GLN A 137 -5.60 -11.32 -9.56
CA GLN A 137 -4.30 -11.54 -8.93
C GLN A 137 -3.66 -10.23 -8.52
N VAL A 138 -2.97 -10.25 -7.39
CA VAL A 138 -2.08 -9.18 -6.93
C VAL A 138 -0.71 -9.78 -6.69
N HIS A 139 0.27 -9.30 -7.42
CA HIS A 139 1.66 -9.68 -7.27
C HIS A 139 2.39 -8.58 -6.50
N PHE A 140 2.82 -8.87 -5.29
CA PHE A 140 3.75 -8.04 -4.53
C PHE A 140 5.15 -8.51 -4.90
N ILE A 141 5.87 -7.73 -5.69
CA ILE A 141 7.12 -8.10 -6.32
C ILE A 141 8.28 -7.80 -5.37
N ASP A 142 9.21 -8.75 -5.22
CA ASP A 142 10.42 -8.57 -4.42
C ASP A 142 11.43 -7.67 -5.16
N VAL A 143 11.36 -6.39 -4.87
CA VAL A 143 12.25 -5.32 -5.36
C VAL A 143 13.17 -4.79 -4.25
N GLY A 144 13.40 -5.59 -3.18
CA GLY A 144 14.16 -5.14 -2.02
C GLY A 144 13.39 -4.10 -1.20
N GLN A 145 14.10 -3.05 -0.72
CA GLN A 145 13.49 -1.99 0.10
C GLN A 145 12.75 -0.99 -0.81
N ALA A 146 11.54 -1.38 -1.25
CA ALA A 146 10.74 -0.61 -2.19
C ALA A 146 9.34 -1.25 -2.38
N ASP A 147 8.43 -0.56 -3.05
CA ASP A 147 7.14 -1.08 -3.48
C ASP A 147 7.07 -1.31 -4.98
N ALA A 148 6.62 -2.50 -5.39
CA ALA A 148 6.20 -2.78 -6.76
C ALA A 148 5.07 -3.82 -6.73
N ILE A 149 3.90 -3.44 -7.27
CA ILE A 149 2.71 -4.29 -7.18
C ILE A 149 2.02 -4.34 -8.54
N LEU A 150 1.81 -5.54 -9.07
CA LEU A 150 1.06 -5.75 -10.30
C LEU A 150 -0.30 -6.36 -9.99
N VAL A 151 -1.37 -5.71 -10.40
CA VAL A 151 -2.76 -6.19 -10.26
C VAL A 151 -3.28 -6.61 -11.62
N LEU A 152 -3.78 -7.83 -11.70
CA LEU A 152 -4.36 -8.43 -12.91
C LEU A 152 -5.82 -8.79 -12.66
N CYS A 153 -6.71 -8.42 -13.59
CA CYS A 153 -8.13 -8.72 -13.50
C CYS A 153 -8.74 -8.85 -14.90
N ASP A 154 -9.25 -10.01 -15.27
CA ASP A 154 -9.97 -10.25 -16.54
C ASP A 154 -9.20 -9.77 -17.79
N GLY A 155 -7.89 -10.00 -17.82
CA GLY A 155 -7.03 -9.57 -18.92
C GLY A 155 -6.66 -8.08 -18.90
N LYS A 156 -7.07 -7.34 -17.85
CA LYS A 156 -6.65 -5.97 -17.56
C LYS A 156 -5.50 -5.97 -16.56
N SER A 157 -4.68 -4.93 -16.60
CA SER A 157 -3.49 -4.83 -15.76
C SER A 157 -3.27 -3.42 -15.22
N MET A 158 -2.86 -3.37 -13.96
CA MET A 158 -2.49 -2.13 -13.26
C MET A 158 -1.19 -2.35 -12.51
N LEU A 159 -0.23 -1.44 -12.70
CA LEU A 159 1.00 -1.40 -11.93
C LEU A 159 0.88 -0.30 -10.87
N ILE A 160 1.06 -0.64 -9.60
CA ILE A 160 1.14 0.29 -8.48
C ILE A 160 2.60 0.28 -8.01
N ASP A 161 3.27 1.40 -8.17
CA ASP A 161 4.70 1.58 -7.94
C ASP A 161 5.59 0.62 -8.76
N GLY A 162 6.89 0.74 -8.68
CA GLY A 162 7.79 -0.03 -9.54
C GLY A 162 9.18 -0.24 -8.96
N GLY A 163 9.37 0.02 -7.67
CA GLY A 163 10.67 -0.13 -7.01
C GLY A 163 11.61 1.05 -7.25
N ASN A 164 12.87 0.86 -6.89
CA ASN A 164 13.96 1.81 -7.07
C ASN A 164 14.34 1.99 -8.56
N ALA A 165 15.14 2.99 -8.87
CA ALA A 165 15.62 3.21 -10.23
C ALA A 165 16.43 2.00 -10.77
N ASP A 166 17.16 1.32 -9.90
CA ASP A 166 17.95 0.13 -10.24
C ASP A 166 17.07 -1.10 -10.55
N ASP A 167 15.80 -1.10 -10.11
CA ASP A 167 14.83 -2.15 -10.41
C ASP A 167 14.19 -2.04 -11.80
N SER A 168 14.55 -1.00 -12.58
CA SER A 168 14.00 -0.80 -13.93
C SER A 168 14.14 -2.05 -14.82
N ASN A 169 15.27 -2.76 -14.73
CA ASN A 169 15.51 -3.96 -15.52
C ASN A 169 14.68 -5.16 -15.01
N LEU A 170 14.51 -5.25 -13.70
CA LEU A 170 13.64 -6.23 -13.07
C LEU A 170 12.19 -6.01 -13.53
N MET A 171 11.67 -4.79 -13.46
CA MET A 171 10.32 -4.46 -13.89
C MET A 171 10.06 -4.75 -15.37
N TYR A 172 11.03 -4.42 -16.25
CA TYR A 172 10.98 -4.79 -17.66
C TYR A 172 10.84 -6.30 -17.84
N THR A 173 11.71 -7.08 -17.18
CA THR A 173 11.77 -8.53 -17.33
C THR A 173 10.57 -9.21 -16.66
N TYR A 174 10.06 -8.67 -15.57
CA TYR A 174 8.87 -9.17 -14.88
C TYR A 174 7.64 -9.07 -15.77
N LEU A 175 7.35 -7.90 -16.31
CA LEU A 175 6.23 -7.73 -17.24
C LEU A 175 6.37 -8.59 -18.48
N LYS A 176 7.59 -8.72 -19.02
CA LYS A 176 7.88 -9.59 -20.14
C LYS A 176 7.59 -11.06 -19.82
N LYS A 177 7.99 -11.55 -18.65
CA LYS A 177 7.72 -12.91 -18.17
C LYS A 177 6.22 -13.17 -18.01
N GLN A 178 5.48 -12.16 -17.53
CA GLN A 178 4.03 -12.22 -17.38
C GLN A 178 3.27 -12.03 -18.71
N GLY A 179 3.95 -11.64 -19.80
CA GLY A 179 3.32 -11.38 -21.09
C GLY A 179 2.52 -10.08 -21.14
N ILE A 180 2.76 -9.14 -20.20
CA ILE A 180 2.00 -7.89 -20.05
C ILE A 180 2.59 -6.82 -20.95
N THR A 181 2.10 -6.67 -22.16
CA THR A 181 2.56 -5.67 -23.15
C THR A 181 1.80 -4.33 -23.07
N HIS A 182 0.74 -4.28 -22.25
CA HIS A 182 -0.08 -3.09 -22.02
C HIS A 182 -0.48 -3.00 -20.56
N LEU A 183 -0.42 -1.82 -19.99
CA LEU A 183 -0.93 -1.47 -18.66
C LEU A 183 -2.15 -0.55 -18.84
N ASP A 184 -3.30 -0.94 -18.34
CA ASP A 184 -4.49 -0.07 -18.33
C ASP A 184 -4.25 1.13 -17.42
N TYR A 185 -3.59 0.89 -16.28
CA TYR A 185 -3.22 1.93 -15.32
C TYR A 185 -1.78 1.74 -14.80
N VAL A 186 -1.13 2.86 -14.54
CA VAL A 186 0.07 2.95 -13.70
C VAL A 186 -0.23 3.95 -12.59
N ILE A 187 0.03 3.56 -11.34
CA ILE A 187 -0.14 4.38 -10.15
C ILE A 187 1.23 4.58 -9.53
N GLY A 188 1.79 5.79 -9.55
CA GLY A 188 2.88 6.17 -8.67
C GLY A 188 2.26 6.73 -7.40
N THR A 189 2.33 6.01 -6.28
CA THR A 189 1.64 6.41 -5.06
C THR A 189 2.10 7.77 -4.57
N HIS A 190 3.42 8.00 -4.57
CA HIS A 190 4.05 9.28 -4.26
C HIS A 190 5.42 9.39 -4.95
N ALA A 191 6.13 10.52 -4.76
CA ALA A 191 7.28 10.87 -5.60
C ALA A 191 8.65 10.37 -5.07
N HIS A 192 8.70 9.48 -4.09
CA HIS A 192 9.95 8.85 -3.65
C HIS A 192 10.46 7.85 -4.68
N GLU A 193 11.79 7.68 -4.72
CA GLU A 193 12.45 6.85 -5.72
C GLU A 193 12.09 5.38 -5.60
N ASP A 194 12.01 4.84 -4.39
CA ASP A 194 11.67 3.47 -4.06
C ASP A 194 10.21 3.07 -4.41
N HIS A 195 9.46 4.00 -4.99
CA HIS A 195 8.12 3.79 -5.53
C HIS A 195 8.08 4.00 -7.05
N ILE A 196 8.61 5.13 -7.53
CA ILE A 196 8.47 5.48 -8.95
C ILE A 196 9.72 5.16 -9.78
N GLY A 197 10.84 4.82 -9.15
CA GLY A 197 12.14 4.70 -9.78
C GLY A 197 12.21 3.63 -10.87
N GLY A 198 11.58 2.49 -10.68
CA GLY A 198 11.56 1.38 -11.61
C GLY A 198 10.43 1.41 -12.65
N ILE A 199 9.42 2.29 -12.49
CA ILE A 199 8.32 2.44 -13.47
C ILE A 199 8.84 2.70 -14.89
N PRO A 200 9.91 3.50 -15.13
CA PRO A 200 10.48 3.63 -16.46
C PRO A 200 10.85 2.31 -17.12
N GLY A 201 11.33 1.34 -16.35
CA GLY A 201 11.64 0.00 -16.85
C GLY A 201 10.39 -0.75 -17.32
N ALA A 202 9.31 -0.71 -16.55
CA ALA A 202 8.02 -1.25 -16.93
C ALA A 202 7.49 -0.59 -18.22
N LEU A 203 7.57 0.73 -18.29
CA LEU A 203 7.15 1.51 -19.45
C LEU A 203 8.09 1.37 -20.66
N ASN A 204 9.31 0.92 -20.50
CA ASN A 204 10.19 0.55 -21.64
C ASN A 204 9.69 -0.71 -22.35
N TYR A 205 8.97 -1.59 -21.65
CA TYR A 205 8.39 -2.79 -22.23
C TYR A 205 6.92 -2.60 -22.62
N ALA A 206 6.06 -2.17 -21.70
CA ALA A 206 4.63 -2.08 -21.89
C ALA A 206 4.18 -0.67 -22.31
N THR A 207 3.11 -0.59 -23.10
CA THR A 207 2.35 0.65 -23.30
C THR A 207 1.47 0.93 -22.08
N VAL A 208 0.93 2.14 -21.95
CA VAL A 208 0.04 2.51 -20.84
C VAL A 208 -1.10 3.39 -21.32
N SER A 209 -2.30 3.16 -20.77
CA SER A 209 -3.48 3.99 -21.06
C SER A 209 -3.55 5.21 -20.16
N ARG A 210 -3.36 5.04 -18.84
CA ARG A 210 -3.49 6.12 -17.87
C ARG A 210 -2.46 6.01 -16.75
N VAL A 211 -1.91 7.16 -16.38
CA VAL A 211 -0.93 7.26 -15.29
C VAL A 211 -1.44 8.22 -14.23
N TYR A 212 -1.54 7.73 -13.01
CA TYR A 212 -1.82 8.54 -11.83
C TYR A 212 -0.56 8.71 -10.97
N CYS A 213 -0.40 9.88 -10.40
CA CYS A 213 0.55 10.14 -9.31
C CYS A 213 0.05 11.33 -8.49
N ALA A 214 0.41 11.37 -7.20
CA ALA A 214 0.05 12.48 -6.31
C ALA A 214 0.69 13.81 -6.72
N SER A 215 1.70 13.80 -7.57
CA SER A 215 2.37 14.99 -8.09
C SER A 215 2.59 14.91 -9.61
N THR A 216 2.51 16.05 -10.29
CA THR A 216 2.90 16.19 -11.72
C THR A 216 4.28 16.80 -11.90
N SER A 217 4.91 17.27 -10.82
CA SER A 217 6.24 17.89 -10.85
C SER A 217 6.98 17.67 -9.54
N TYR A 218 8.22 17.20 -9.64
CA TYR A 218 9.15 17.08 -8.54
C TYR A 218 10.58 17.19 -9.05
N THR A 219 11.57 17.50 -8.20
CA THR A 219 12.91 17.88 -8.66
C THR A 219 13.92 16.72 -8.70
N THR A 220 13.54 15.51 -8.27
CA THR A 220 14.44 14.37 -8.25
C THR A 220 14.71 13.80 -9.64
N LYS A 221 15.85 13.14 -9.79
CA LYS A 221 16.21 12.42 -11.03
C LYS A 221 15.20 11.30 -11.33
N ALA A 222 14.79 10.57 -10.30
CA ALA A 222 13.80 9.49 -10.42
C ALA A 222 12.48 10.01 -10.99
N PHE A 223 11.95 11.09 -10.43
CA PHE A 223 10.70 11.70 -10.92
C PHE A 223 10.82 12.21 -12.35
N ASN A 224 11.95 12.86 -12.70
CA ASN A 224 12.19 13.35 -14.06
C ASN A 224 12.25 12.18 -15.07
N ASN A 225 12.86 11.05 -14.69
CA ASN A 225 12.91 9.84 -15.53
C ASN A 225 11.51 9.24 -15.68
N PHE A 226 10.72 9.20 -14.62
CA PHE A 226 9.32 8.74 -14.65
C PHE A 226 8.48 9.60 -15.61
N VAL A 227 8.50 10.93 -15.47
CA VAL A 227 7.80 11.85 -16.38
C VAL A 227 8.24 11.62 -17.84
N LYS A 228 9.55 11.48 -18.09
CA LYS A 228 10.08 11.22 -19.43
C LYS A 228 9.54 9.90 -19.99
N ALA A 229 9.53 8.84 -19.20
CA ALA A 229 9.02 7.54 -19.61
C ALA A 229 7.51 7.59 -19.95
N VAL A 230 6.73 8.29 -19.14
CA VAL A 230 5.29 8.51 -19.39
C VAL A 230 5.05 9.29 -20.68
N ASN A 231 5.78 10.39 -20.89
CA ASN A 231 5.66 11.21 -22.09
C ASN A 231 6.07 10.43 -23.35
N ASN A 232 7.07 9.55 -23.27
CA ASN A 232 7.49 8.68 -24.38
C ASN A 232 6.40 7.67 -24.77
N ARG A 233 5.41 7.40 -23.90
CA ARG A 233 4.24 6.58 -24.19
C ARG A 233 3.04 7.39 -24.72
N GLY A 234 3.22 8.69 -24.98
CA GLY A 234 2.18 9.55 -25.54
C GLY A 234 1.08 9.91 -24.54
N THR A 235 1.34 9.80 -23.25
CA THR A 235 0.40 10.14 -22.17
C THR A 235 1.05 11.10 -21.16
N SER A 236 0.31 11.50 -20.15
CA SER A 236 0.77 12.40 -19.09
C SER A 236 0.30 11.90 -17.72
N ILE A 237 1.01 12.36 -16.69
CA ILE A 237 0.61 12.10 -15.30
C ILE A 237 -0.61 12.95 -14.97
N VAL A 238 -1.59 12.31 -14.33
CA VAL A 238 -2.81 12.94 -13.80
C VAL A 238 -2.82 12.77 -12.29
N VAL A 239 -3.12 13.82 -11.54
CA VAL A 239 -3.42 13.73 -10.11
C VAL A 239 -4.88 13.32 -9.97
N PRO A 240 -5.18 12.17 -9.37
CA PRO A 240 -6.57 11.76 -9.16
C PRO A 240 -7.22 12.58 -8.05
N SER A 241 -8.54 12.54 -7.96
CA SER A 241 -9.30 13.15 -6.89
C SER A 241 -9.72 12.11 -5.86
N VAL A 242 -9.83 12.53 -4.59
CA VAL A 242 -10.42 11.68 -3.54
C VAL A 242 -11.87 11.35 -3.93
N GLY A 243 -12.19 10.06 -3.94
CA GLY A 243 -13.49 9.55 -4.34
C GLY A 243 -13.58 9.10 -5.80
N ASP A 244 -12.56 9.38 -6.62
CA ASP A 244 -12.51 8.86 -8.01
C ASP A 244 -12.63 7.33 -8.01
N ARG A 245 -13.40 6.83 -8.99
CA ARG A 245 -13.60 5.40 -9.23
C ARG A 245 -13.27 5.05 -10.66
N PHE A 246 -12.72 3.87 -10.83
CA PHE A 246 -12.49 3.26 -12.14
C PHE A 246 -12.53 1.74 -12.03
N SER A 247 -12.73 1.07 -13.16
CA SER A 247 -12.75 -0.40 -13.20
C SER A 247 -11.43 -0.94 -13.74
N LEU A 248 -10.99 -2.04 -13.15
CA LEU A 248 -9.95 -2.90 -13.70
C LEU A 248 -10.58 -4.28 -13.98
N GLY A 249 -11.00 -4.52 -15.21
CA GLY A 249 -11.87 -5.66 -15.50
C GLY A 249 -13.17 -5.56 -14.71
N SER A 250 -13.51 -6.61 -13.95
CA SER A 250 -14.65 -6.62 -13.04
C SER A 250 -14.35 -6.10 -11.63
N ALA A 251 -13.12 -5.71 -11.35
CA ALA A 251 -12.78 -5.09 -10.06
C ALA A 251 -13.12 -3.59 -10.05
N ASP A 252 -13.67 -3.11 -8.92
CA ASP A 252 -13.95 -1.69 -8.65
C ASP A 252 -12.81 -1.07 -7.83
N CYS A 253 -12.18 -0.05 -8.38
CA CYS A 253 -11.09 0.68 -7.77
C CYS A 253 -11.58 2.04 -7.30
N LYS A 254 -11.29 2.41 -6.03
CA LYS A 254 -11.65 3.71 -5.46
C LYS A 254 -10.46 4.37 -4.79
N ILE A 255 -10.20 5.62 -5.16
CA ILE A 255 -9.20 6.48 -4.49
C ILE A 255 -9.80 6.99 -3.17
N LEU A 256 -9.15 6.68 -2.07
CA LEU A 256 -9.58 7.07 -0.72
C LEU A 256 -8.85 8.31 -0.21
N ALA A 257 -7.56 8.42 -0.51
CA ALA A 257 -6.75 9.58 -0.19
C ALA A 257 -5.78 9.89 -1.33
N VAL A 258 -5.50 11.14 -1.48
CA VAL A 258 -4.39 11.75 -2.21
C VAL A 258 -4.18 13.13 -1.60
N ASN A 259 -2.93 13.48 -1.33
CA ASN A 259 -2.55 14.80 -0.87
C ASN A 259 -1.48 15.36 -1.81
N THR A 260 -1.51 16.64 -2.07
CA THR A 260 -0.54 17.32 -2.94
C THR A 260 0.46 18.18 -2.16
N ASP A 261 0.40 18.14 -0.83
CA ASP A 261 1.35 18.81 0.04
C ASP A 261 2.71 18.12 -0.06
N LYS A 262 3.72 18.85 -0.46
CA LYS A 262 5.07 18.33 -0.73
C LYS A 262 6.02 18.42 0.47
N GLU A 263 5.57 18.92 1.61
CA GLU A 263 6.38 18.99 2.82
C GLU A 263 6.60 17.60 3.43
N ASP A 264 5.61 16.71 3.25
CA ASP A 264 5.68 15.30 3.65
C ASP A 264 5.23 14.41 2.49
N LEU A 265 6.19 13.88 1.74
CA LEU A 265 5.90 13.08 0.55
C LEU A 265 5.21 11.76 0.86
N ASN A 266 5.52 11.11 1.97
CA ASN A 266 4.87 9.86 2.36
C ASN A 266 3.36 10.08 2.51
N ASN A 267 2.98 11.17 3.14
CA ASN A 267 1.58 11.55 3.33
C ASN A 267 0.91 12.10 2.05
N THR A 268 1.63 12.21 0.93
CA THR A 268 1.00 12.42 -0.38
C THR A 268 0.49 11.12 -1.01
N SER A 269 0.86 9.97 -0.48
CA SER A 269 0.52 8.66 -1.05
C SER A 269 -0.93 8.54 -1.48
N ILE A 270 -1.13 8.05 -2.70
CA ILE A 270 -2.45 7.64 -3.17
C ILE A 270 -2.86 6.37 -2.39
N VAL A 271 -3.87 6.51 -1.55
CA VAL A 271 -4.49 5.37 -0.87
C VAL A 271 -5.67 4.90 -1.70
N MET A 272 -5.65 3.62 -2.07
CA MET A 272 -6.67 3.05 -2.97
C MET A 272 -7.23 1.74 -2.42
N ARG A 273 -8.55 1.57 -2.50
CA ARG A 273 -9.24 0.31 -2.21
C ARG A 273 -9.75 -0.32 -3.49
N VAL A 274 -9.45 -1.60 -3.68
CA VAL A 274 -9.91 -2.41 -4.80
C VAL A 274 -10.83 -3.50 -4.29
N VAL A 275 -11.98 -3.69 -4.94
CA VAL A 275 -12.99 -4.69 -4.59
C VAL A 275 -13.19 -5.63 -5.76
N TYR A 276 -13.10 -6.94 -5.51
CA TYR A 276 -13.36 -7.99 -6.47
C TYR A 276 -14.27 -9.04 -5.83
N GLY A 277 -15.54 -9.06 -6.23
CA GLY A 277 -16.55 -9.89 -5.57
C GLY A 277 -16.69 -9.53 -4.09
N ASN A 278 -16.49 -10.51 -3.22
CA ASN A 278 -16.52 -10.36 -1.76
C ASN A 278 -15.13 -10.13 -1.15
N THR A 279 -14.07 -10.13 -1.96
CA THR A 279 -12.71 -9.83 -1.51
C THR A 279 -12.35 -8.37 -1.75
N SER A 280 -11.48 -7.82 -0.93
CA SER A 280 -11.05 -6.44 -1.06
C SER A 280 -9.60 -6.25 -0.62
N PHE A 281 -8.96 -5.26 -1.25
CA PHE A 281 -7.54 -4.98 -1.12
C PHE A 281 -7.34 -3.51 -0.84
N LEU A 282 -6.54 -3.18 0.16
CA LEU A 282 -6.19 -1.79 0.52
C LEU A 282 -4.71 -1.56 0.26
N PHE A 283 -4.42 -0.64 -0.66
CA PHE A 283 -3.08 -0.19 -1.00
C PHE A 283 -2.86 1.19 -0.40
N THR A 284 -1.84 1.35 0.42
CA THR A 284 -1.63 2.55 1.23
C THR A 284 -0.39 3.35 0.82
N GLY A 285 0.46 2.78 -0.07
CA GLY A 285 1.79 3.34 -0.29
C GLY A 285 2.50 3.53 1.05
N ASP A 286 3.05 4.70 1.27
CA ASP A 286 3.75 5.07 2.50
C ASP A 286 2.95 6.04 3.39
N ALA A 287 1.63 6.11 3.18
CA ALA A 287 0.75 6.91 4.03
C ALA A 287 0.98 6.60 5.52
N GLU A 288 1.19 7.65 6.29
CA GLU A 288 1.48 7.58 7.71
C GLU A 288 0.24 7.85 8.57
N ARG A 289 0.42 7.93 9.86
CA ARG A 289 -0.65 8.10 10.86
C ARG A 289 -1.57 9.27 10.54
N GLU A 290 -1.05 10.37 10.02
CA GLU A 290 -1.80 11.58 9.71
C GLU A 290 -2.88 11.28 8.66
N VAL A 291 -2.55 10.55 7.59
CA VAL A 291 -3.50 10.11 6.56
C VAL A 291 -4.47 9.06 7.12
N GLU A 292 -3.96 8.10 7.92
CA GLU A 292 -4.79 7.11 8.59
C GLU A 292 -5.88 7.78 9.45
N GLU A 293 -5.50 8.77 10.27
CA GLU A 293 -6.43 9.52 11.14
C GLU A 293 -7.45 10.31 10.34
N VAL A 294 -7.05 10.93 9.22
CA VAL A 294 -7.98 11.63 8.32
C VAL A 294 -9.03 10.67 7.76
N LEU A 295 -8.62 9.50 7.28
CA LEU A 295 -9.53 8.51 6.71
C LEU A 295 -10.45 7.90 7.77
N LEU A 296 -9.92 7.58 8.95
CA LEU A 296 -10.68 7.09 10.09
C LEU A 296 -11.73 8.09 10.57
N ASN A 297 -11.39 9.38 10.60
CA ASN A 297 -12.30 10.43 11.04
C ASN A 297 -13.39 10.74 9.99
N LYS A 298 -13.11 10.51 8.70
CA LYS A 298 -14.09 10.64 7.62
C LYS A 298 -15.08 9.47 7.57
N GLY A 299 -14.81 8.36 8.26
CA GLY A 299 -15.65 7.17 8.26
C GLY A 299 -15.84 6.53 6.88
N VAL A 300 -14.78 6.60 6.03
CA VAL A 300 -14.81 5.94 4.72
C VAL A 300 -14.70 4.43 4.90
N GLU A 301 -15.25 3.67 3.95
CA GLU A 301 -15.15 2.20 3.96
C GLU A 301 -13.69 1.76 3.77
N LEU A 302 -13.10 1.18 4.82
CA LEU A 302 -11.71 0.72 4.87
C LEU A 302 -11.58 -0.80 4.95
N ARG A 303 -12.65 -1.50 5.37
CA ARG A 303 -12.60 -2.95 5.58
C ARG A 303 -12.07 -3.66 4.34
N SER A 304 -11.03 -4.46 4.52
CA SER A 304 -10.34 -5.11 3.40
C SER A 304 -9.76 -6.46 3.79
N THR A 305 -9.86 -7.43 2.89
CA THR A 305 -9.36 -8.80 3.08
C THR A 305 -7.83 -8.80 3.15
N VAL A 306 -7.18 -8.01 2.28
CA VAL A 306 -5.73 -7.91 2.18
C VAL A 306 -5.29 -6.46 2.34
N LEU A 307 -4.31 -6.24 3.20
CA LEU A 307 -3.67 -4.94 3.41
C LEU A 307 -2.23 -4.96 2.85
N LYS A 308 -1.87 -4.04 1.94
CA LYS A 308 -0.48 -3.64 1.77
C LYS A 308 -0.11 -2.80 2.98
N VAL A 309 0.76 -3.34 3.82
CA VAL A 309 1.21 -2.66 5.04
C VAL A 309 1.94 -1.37 4.67
N GLY A 310 1.58 -0.28 5.32
CA GLY A 310 2.10 1.05 4.99
C GLY A 310 3.60 1.20 5.26
N HIS A 311 4.27 1.98 4.41
CA HIS A 311 5.63 2.46 4.58
C HIS A 311 6.62 1.36 4.98
N HIS A 312 6.62 0.26 4.23
CA HIS A 312 7.48 -0.93 4.40
C HIS A 312 7.51 -1.49 5.83
N GLY A 313 6.48 -1.21 6.64
CA GLY A 313 6.44 -1.59 8.05
C GLY A 313 7.11 -0.58 8.99
N SER A 314 7.21 0.70 8.60
CA SER A 314 7.62 1.80 9.48
C SER A 314 6.69 1.95 10.68
N SER A 315 7.23 2.31 11.84
CA SER A 315 6.43 2.58 13.05
C SER A 315 5.51 3.80 12.92
N SER A 316 5.75 4.68 11.94
CA SER A 316 4.94 5.86 11.65
C SER A 316 3.58 5.52 11.08
N SER A 317 3.41 4.34 10.46
CA SER A 317 2.17 3.88 9.84
C SER A 317 1.61 2.59 10.47
N THR A 318 0.50 2.11 9.95
CA THR A 318 -0.19 0.88 10.35
C THR A 318 -0.50 0.86 11.85
N THR A 319 -1.25 1.88 12.30
CA THR A 319 -1.63 2.03 13.72
C THR A 319 -2.66 0.97 14.15
N TYR A 320 -2.77 0.70 15.45
CA TYR A 320 -3.80 -0.23 15.97
C TYR A 320 -5.23 0.18 15.60
N ARG A 321 -5.54 1.48 15.61
CA ARG A 321 -6.85 1.98 15.24
C ARG A 321 -7.13 1.73 13.76
N TRP A 322 -6.10 1.90 12.92
CA TRP A 322 -6.15 1.63 11.49
C TRP A 322 -6.40 0.14 11.21
N LEU A 323 -5.59 -0.75 11.81
CA LEU A 323 -5.78 -2.20 11.67
C LEU A 323 -7.17 -2.67 12.14
N ARG A 324 -7.66 -2.12 13.25
CA ARG A 324 -9.00 -2.48 13.75
C ARG A 324 -10.11 -2.10 12.79
N GLU A 325 -10.00 -0.95 12.12
CA GLU A 325 -11.03 -0.49 11.17
C GLU A 325 -10.95 -1.26 9.85
N ILE A 326 -9.76 -1.56 9.36
CA ILE A 326 -9.57 -2.38 8.15
C ILE A 326 -9.96 -3.83 8.42
N ASN A 327 -9.59 -4.35 9.58
CA ASN A 327 -9.78 -5.74 10.00
C ASN A 327 -9.32 -6.74 8.92
N PRO A 328 -8.04 -6.67 8.47
CA PRO A 328 -7.55 -7.49 7.39
C PRO A 328 -7.28 -8.93 7.87
N GLU A 329 -7.56 -9.91 7.02
CA GLU A 329 -7.16 -11.31 7.25
C GLU A 329 -5.67 -11.49 6.93
N TYR A 330 -5.17 -10.74 5.94
CA TYR A 330 -3.81 -10.84 5.42
C TYR A 330 -3.15 -9.47 5.32
N GLY A 331 -1.84 -9.43 5.64
CA GLY A 331 -0.99 -8.26 5.46
C GLY A 331 0.23 -8.61 4.62
N VAL A 332 0.61 -7.77 3.69
CA VAL A 332 1.84 -7.93 2.91
C VAL A 332 2.74 -6.73 3.14
N ILE A 333 3.99 -6.98 3.56
CA ILE A 333 5.03 -5.98 3.75
C ILE A 333 6.02 -6.12 2.59
N CYS A 334 6.09 -5.12 1.71
CA CYS A 334 7.17 -5.00 0.73
C CYS A 334 8.37 -4.36 1.43
N VAL A 335 9.48 -5.10 1.55
CA VAL A 335 10.64 -4.69 2.35
C VAL A 335 11.88 -5.47 1.93
N GLY A 336 13.05 -4.86 2.02
CA GLY A 336 14.32 -5.51 1.74
C GLY A 336 15.00 -6.08 3.00
N SER A 337 15.70 -7.20 2.83
CA SER A 337 16.40 -7.91 3.93
C SER A 337 17.56 -7.12 4.54
N ASP A 338 18.18 -6.27 3.75
CA ASP A 338 19.38 -5.51 4.06
C ASP A 338 19.12 -4.01 4.24
N ASN A 339 17.85 -3.62 4.42
CA ASN A 339 17.50 -2.22 4.61
C ASN A 339 18.11 -1.62 5.87
N THR A 340 18.57 -0.39 5.78
CA THR A 340 19.19 0.35 6.89
C THR A 340 18.17 1.09 7.77
N TYR A 341 16.90 1.06 7.42
CA TYR A 341 15.82 1.74 8.15
C TYR A 341 15.34 0.96 9.36
N GLY A 342 15.70 -0.34 9.45
CA GLY A 342 15.19 -1.25 10.47
C GLY A 342 13.72 -1.63 10.27
N HIS A 343 13.26 -1.64 9.02
CA HIS A 343 11.93 -2.08 8.63
C HIS A 343 11.90 -3.58 8.31
N PRO A 344 10.78 -4.27 8.57
CA PRO A 344 9.64 -3.79 9.34
C PRO A 344 10.02 -3.64 10.82
N THR A 345 9.52 -2.60 11.47
CA THR A 345 9.77 -2.34 12.88
C THR A 345 9.04 -3.36 13.75
N GLN A 346 9.63 -3.68 14.91
CA GLN A 346 8.99 -4.56 15.90
C GLN A 346 7.60 -4.05 16.31
N ALA A 347 7.42 -2.73 16.33
CA ALA A 347 6.15 -2.11 16.65
C ALA A 347 5.05 -2.48 15.66
N VAL A 348 5.34 -2.49 14.34
CA VAL A 348 4.36 -2.88 13.31
C VAL A 348 4.12 -4.38 13.33
N LEU A 349 5.18 -5.19 13.44
CA LEU A 349 5.04 -6.64 13.54
C LEU A 349 4.18 -7.05 14.76
N SER A 350 4.36 -6.38 15.90
CA SER A 350 3.52 -6.61 17.08
C SER A 350 2.05 -6.22 16.82
N ARG A 351 1.80 -5.09 16.14
CA ARG A 351 0.42 -4.67 15.83
C ARG A 351 -0.29 -5.65 14.91
N LEU A 352 0.42 -6.17 13.89
CA LEU A 352 -0.12 -7.16 12.95
C LEU A 352 -0.42 -8.48 13.66
N ARG A 353 0.51 -8.97 14.48
CA ARG A 353 0.31 -10.17 15.29
C ARG A 353 -0.88 -10.02 16.26
N ASP A 354 -0.94 -8.90 16.98
CA ASP A 354 -2.00 -8.62 17.96
C ASP A 354 -3.39 -8.46 17.31
N ALA A 355 -3.41 -8.20 15.99
CA ALA A 355 -4.63 -8.14 15.18
C ALA A 355 -4.92 -9.45 14.44
N ASP A 356 -4.20 -10.55 14.76
CA ASP A 356 -4.32 -11.88 14.14
C ASP A 356 -4.16 -11.85 12.61
N VAL A 357 -3.36 -10.93 12.07
CA VAL A 357 -3.13 -10.77 10.63
C VAL A 357 -2.11 -11.79 10.15
N THR A 358 -2.51 -12.68 9.24
CA THR A 358 -1.56 -13.54 8.53
C THR A 358 -0.65 -12.67 7.66
N THR A 359 0.65 -12.63 7.98
CA THR A 359 1.57 -11.64 7.41
C THR A 359 2.58 -12.31 6.47
N PHE A 360 2.78 -11.71 5.29
CA PHE A 360 3.84 -12.02 4.34
C PHE A 360 4.82 -10.85 4.25
N ARG A 361 6.10 -11.14 3.96
CA ARG A 361 7.16 -10.15 3.76
C ARG A 361 7.99 -10.53 2.55
N THR A 362 8.26 -9.58 1.65
CA THR A 362 9.01 -9.86 0.42
C THR A 362 10.47 -10.26 0.69
N ASP A 363 11.11 -9.75 1.73
CA ASP A 363 12.46 -10.13 2.13
C ASP A 363 12.57 -11.62 2.54
N LEU A 364 11.51 -12.19 3.09
CA LEU A 364 11.48 -13.59 3.54
C LEU A 364 10.85 -14.52 2.50
N HIS A 365 9.79 -14.06 1.83
CA HIS A 365 8.94 -14.88 0.97
C HIS A 365 9.22 -14.69 -0.53
N GLY A 366 10.05 -13.69 -0.91
CA GLY A 366 10.23 -13.30 -2.32
C GLY A 366 8.99 -12.65 -2.87
N ASP A 367 8.70 -12.86 -4.16
CA ASP A 367 7.43 -12.44 -4.73
C ASP A 367 6.28 -13.11 -3.98
N VAL A 368 5.29 -12.34 -3.56
CA VAL A 368 4.07 -12.81 -2.92
C VAL A 368 2.91 -12.59 -3.88
N ILE A 369 2.27 -13.66 -4.32
CA ILE A 369 1.16 -13.59 -5.27
C ILE A 369 -0.12 -14.01 -4.55
N CYS A 370 -1.06 -13.08 -4.46
CA CYS A 370 -2.40 -13.30 -3.97
C CYS A 370 -3.35 -13.52 -5.15
N THR A 371 -4.09 -14.63 -5.14
CA THR A 371 -5.14 -14.93 -6.12
C THR A 371 -6.50 -14.93 -5.44
N SER A 372 -7.48 -14.28 -6.06
CA SER A 372 -8.87 -14.27 -5.58
C SER A 372 -9.82 -14.89 -6.60
N ASP A 373 -10.75 -15.69 -6.12
CA ASP A 373 -11.91 -16.19 -6.87
C ASP A 373 -13.17 -15.31 -6.68
N GLY A 374 -13.02 -14.17 -6.02
CA GLY A 374 -14.11 -13.27 -5.65
C GLY A 374 -14.82 -13.64 -4.36
N LYS A 375 -14.44 -14.75 -3.69
CA LYS A 375 -15.00 -15.17 -2.38
C LYS A 375 -13.90 -15.35 -1.35
N THR A 376 -12.81 -15.96 -1.76
CA THR A 376 -11.64 -16.28 -0.93
C THR A 376 -10.36 -15.83 -1.62
N VAL A 377 -9.28 -15.74 -0.87
CA VAL A 377 -7.94 -15.45 -1.37
C VAL A 377 -7.01 -16.60 -1.05
N THR A 378 -6.03 -16.84 -1.93
CA THR A 378 -4.95 -17.81 -1.73
C THR A 378 -3.62 -17.14 -2.04
N PHE A 379 -2.55 -17.60 -1.40
CA PHE A 379 -1.22 -17.03 -1.56
C PHE A 379 -0.23 -18.08 -2.06
N THR A 380 0.66 -17.65 -2.96
CA THR A 380 1.86 -18.35 -3.36
C THR A 380 3.06 -17.45 -3.24
N THR A 381 4.23 -17.99 -2.92
CA THR A 381 5.46 -17.23 -2.73
C THR A 381 6.59 -17.82 -3.56
N SER A 382 7.52 -16.98 -4.01
CA SER A 382 8.66 -17.45 -4.82
C SER A 382 9.81 -18.00 -3.98
N LYS A 383 9.84 -17.69 -2.68
CA LYS A 383 10.78 -18.21 -1.68
C LYS A 383 9.97 -18.81 -0.52
N ASN A 384 10.58 -19.39 0.42
CA ASN A 384 10.13 -19.96 1.72
C ASN A 384 8.68 -19.65 2.17
N THR A 385 7.70 -20.39 1.68
CA THR A 385 6.27 -20.19 1.99
C THR A 385 5.98 -20.28 3.50
N ASN A 386 6.80 -21.00 4.27
CA ASN A 386 6.62 -21.23 5.70
C ASN A 386 7.53 -20.37 6.59
N SER A 387 8.13 -19.31 6.06
CA SER A 387 8.93 -18.40 6.87
C SER A 387 8.06 -17.68 7.89
N ASP A 388 8.54 -17.60 9.14
CA ASP A 388 7.86 -16.83 10.17
C ASP A 388 8.08 -15.32 9.90
N ALA A 389 7.02 -14.65 9.47
CA ALA A 389 7.03 -13.22 9.14
C ALA A 389 7.38 -12.35 10.35
N PHE A 390 7.17 -12.86 11.56
CA PHE A 390 7.43 -12.13 12.80
C PHE A 390 8.86 -12.36 13.35
N GLY A 391 9.64 -13.26 12.74
CA GLY A 391 11.06 -13.52 12.90
C GLY A 391 11.65 -13.34 14.30
N GLY A 392 11.58 -14.37 15.15
CA GLY A 392 12.24 -14.35 16.47
C GLY A 392 11.53 -13.52 17.54
N ILE A 393 10.40 -12.87 17.26
CA ILE A 393 9.45 -12.48 18.28
C ILE A 393 8.67 -13.75 18.61
N GLY A 394 9.26 -14.58 19.51
CA GLY A 394 8.66 -15.77 20.05
C GLY A 394 7.46 -16.32 19.27
N SER A 395 7.69 -17.01 18.17
CA SER A 395 6.75 -17.99 17.65
C SER A 395 6.71 -19.17 18.60
N ASN A 396 6.23 -18.93 19.80
CA ASN A 396 5.63 -19.96 20.61
C ASN A 396 4.13 -19.95 20.28
N SER A 397 3.77 -20.64 19.22
CA SER A 397 2.43 -21.20 19.02
C SER A 397 2.16 -22.35 20.01
N THR A 398 2.68 -22.24 21.19
CA THR A 398 2.14 -22.73 22.44
C THR A 398 1.69 -21.48 23.16
N GLN A 399 0.40 -21.36 23.42
CA GLN A 399 -0.12 -20.41 24.38
C GLN A 399 0.74 -20.45 25.65
N ASN A 400 1.86 -19.73 25.65
CA ASN A 400 2.52 -19.36 26.88
C ASN A 400 1.65 -18.23 27.44
N ASN A 401 0.68 -18.63 28.26
CA ASN A 401 0.05 -17.77 29.27
C ASN A 401 1.11 -17.26 30.26
N SER A 402 2.22 -16.72 29.78
CA SER A 402 3.17 -16.03 30.66
C SER A 402 2.55 -14.67 30.97
N THR A 403 1.86 -14.62 32.09
CA THR A 403 1.38 -13.38 32.67
C THR A 403 2.56 -12.46 32.94
N THR A 404 2.55 -11.27 32.37
CA THR A 404 3.56 -10.22 32.60
C THR A 404 2.93 -9.10 33.43
N SER A 405 3.76 -8.42 34.23
CA SER A 405 3.29 -7.25 34.99
C SER A 405 3.36 -5.99 34.18
N TYR A 406 2.29 -5.23 34.18
CA TYR A 406 2.16 -3.94 33.50
C TYR A 406 1.70 -2.86 34.46
N VAL A 407 1.95 -1.61 34.12
CA VAL A 407 1.39 -0.45 34.79
C VAL A 407 0.43 0.25 33.83
N LEU A 408 -0.82 0.35 34.22
CA LEU A 408 -1.88 0.94 33.42
C LEU A 408 -2.07 2.42 33.78
N ASN A 409 -2.30 3.24 32.78
CA ASN A 409 -2.92 4.55 32.93
C ASN A 409 -4.41 4.44 32.57
N THR A 410 -5.25 4.35 33.58
CA THR A 410 -6.69 4.12 33.40
C THR A 410 -7.42 5.29 32.72
N SER A 411 -6.86 6.50 32.79
CA SER A 411 -7.38 7.71 32.15
C SER A 411 -7.08 7.75 30.66
N SER A 412 -5.80 7.56 30.28
CA SER A 412 -5.38 7.60 28.88
C SER A 412 -5.50 6.26 28.16
N LYS A 413 -5.93 5.20 28.88
CA LYS A 413 -5.97 3.82 28.37
C LYS A 413 -4.65 3.34 27.79
N LYS A 414 -3.51 3.74 28.40
CA LYS A 414 -2.18 3.26 28.04
C LYS A 414 -1.68 2.26 29.08
N PHE A 415 -0.89 1.29 28.63
CA PHE A 415 -0.15 0.39 29.51
C PHE A 415 1.35 0.46 29.24
N HIS A 416 2.15 0.20 30.27
CA HIS A 416 3.59 0.41 30.31
C HIS A 416 4.29 -0.78 30.92
N ASN A 417 5.56 -1.02 30.55
CA ASN A 417 6.46 -1.83 31.37
C ASN A 417 6.66 -1.13 32.74
N PRO A 418 6.76 -1.88 33.84
CA PRO A 418 6.95 -1.28 35.16
C PRO A 418 8.18 -0.36 35.28
N SER A 419 9.23 -0.62 34.46
CA SER A 419 10.47 0.17 34.42
C SER A 419 10.41 1.38 33.47
N CYS A 420 9.28 1.64 32.82
CA CYS A 420 9.16 2.74 31.88
C CYS A 420 9.17 4.10 32.59
N SER A 421 10.01 5.03 32.15
CA SER A 421 10.04 6.41 32.68
C SER A 421 8.68 7.11 32.65
N GLY A 422 7.83 6.82 31.67
CA GLY A 422 6.48 7.37 31.59
C GLY A 422 5.52 6.89 32.67
N VAL A 423 5.91 5.91 33.52
CA VAL A 423 5.11 5.44 34.67
C VAL A 423 5.08 6.50 35.78
N ASP A 424 6.16 7.24 35.97
CA ASP A 424 6.25 8.24 37.01
C ASP A 424 5.37 9.46 36.73
N ASP A 425 5.08 9.72 35.47
CA ASP A 425 4.19 10.79 35.03
C ASP A 425 2.69 10.46 35.21
N ILE A 426 2.35 9.19 35.52
CA ILE A 426 0.96 8.78 35.73
C ILE A 426 0.51 9.23 37.12
N LYS A 427 -0.53 10.05 37.18
CA LYS A 427 -1.16 10.41 38.45
C LYS A 427 -1.53 9.17 39.24
N ALA A 428 -1.27 9.17 40.56
CA ALA A 428 -1.53 8.02 41.43
C ALA A 428 -2.99 7.47 41.31
N SER A 429 -3.97 8.38 41.15
CA SER A 429 -5.37 8.01 40.94
C SER A 429 -5.68 7.23 39.66
N ASN A 430 -4.79 7.32 38.65
CA ASN A 430 -4.94 6.72 37.34
C ASN A 430 -3.96 5.56 37.12
N ARG A 431 -3.08 5.30 38.10
CA ARG A 431 -2.08 4.25 38.04
C ARG A 431 -2.65 2.95 38.61
N GLN A 432 -2.60 1.89 37.83
CA GLN A 432 -3.04 0.55 38.25
C GLN A 432 -2.02 -0.49 37.80
N ASN A 433 -1.58 -1.35 38.71
CA ASN A 433 -0.79 -2.52 38.36
C ASN A 433 -1.73 -3.60 37.80
N TYR A 434 -1.25 -4.28 36.78
CA TYR A 434 -1.97 -5.36 36.11
C TYR A 434 -1.02 -6.51 35.83
N THR A 435 -1.43 -7.74 36.09
CA THR A 435 -0.73 -8.93 35.71
C THR A 435 -1.62 -9.77 34.81
N GLY A 436 -1.16 -10.05 33.59
CA GLY A 436 -1.90 -10.76 32.58
C GLY A 436 -1.15 -10.73 31.26
N THR A 437 -1.85 -11.00 30.17
CA THR A 437 -1.25 -10.95 28.84
C THR A 437 -1.43 -9.56 28.20
N ARG A 438 -0.56 -9.25 27.25
CA ARG A 438 -0.65 -8.04 26.43
C ARG A 438 -1.96 -8.00 25.64
N GLU A 439 -2.35 -9.15 25.12
CA GLU A 439 -3.58 -9.37 24.34
C GLU A 439 -4.84 -9.05 25.16
N GLU A 440 -4.90 -9.48 26.43
CA GLU A 440 -6.00 -9.13 27.32
C GLU A 440 -6.14 -7.62 27.52
N LEU A 441 -5.03 -6.89 27.59
CA LEU A 441 -5.05 -5.44 27.75
C LEU A 441 -5.56 -4.75 26.47
N ILE A 442 -5.14 -5.23 25.32
CA ILE A 442 -5.61 -4.72 24.01
C ILE A 442 -7.12 -4.98 23.86
N GLN A 443 -7.60 -6.19 24.21
CA GLN A 443 -9.03 -6.51 24.21
C GLN A 443 -9.83 -5.63 25.17
N LYS A 444 -9.24 -5.22 26.30
CA LYS A 444 -9.82 -4.26 27.26
C LYS A 444 -9.74 -2.80 26.79
N GLY A 445 -9.26 -2.54 25.55
CA GLY A 445 -9.17 -1.22 24.96
C GLY A 445 -7.98 -0.39 25.44
N TYR A 446 -6.96 -1.02 26.02
CA TYR A 446 -5.71 -0.35 26.33
C TYR A 446 -4.77 -0.38 25.11
N VAL A 447 -3.93 0.63 25.00
CA VAL A 447 -2.89 0.73 23.96
C VAL A 447 -1.50 0.73 24.61
N PRO A 448 -0.49 0.11 24.01
CA PRO A 448 0.87 0.11 24.57
C PRO A 448 1.45 1.52 24.58
N CYS A 449 2.29 1.79 25.57
CA CYS A 449 3.06 3.03 25.63
C CYS A 449 4.06 3.10 24.48
N LYS A 450 4.10 4.23 23.77
CA LYS A 450 5.01 4.42 22.64
C LYS A 450 6.50 4.37 23.02
N THR A 451 6.84 4.72 24.27
CA THR A 451 8.24 4.79 24.74
C THR A 451 8.82 3.42 25.08
N CYS A 452 8.06 2.59 25.76
CA CYS A 452 8.57 1.28 26.23
C CYS A 452 8.01 0.10 25.43
N ASN A 453 6.97 0.28 24.62
CA ASN A 453 6.30 -0.74 23.81
C ASN A 453 6.16 -2.08 24.55
N PRO A 454 5.41 -2.10 25.67
CA PRO A 454 5.33 -3.24 26.55
C PRO A 454 4.60 -4.42 25.94
#